data_03641e101b45459cc8717d17f53d9023
#
_entry.id   03641e101b45459cc8717d17f53d9023
#
_cell.length_a   1.000
_cell.length_b   1.000
_cell.length_c   1.000
_cell.angle_alpha   90.00
_cell.angle_beta   90.00
_cell.angle_gamma   90.00
#
_symmetry.space_group_name_H-M   'P 1'
#
loop_
_entity.id
_entity.type
_entity.pdbx_description
1 polymer ?
#
loop_
_entity_poly.entity_id
_entity_poly.type
_entity_poly.pdbx_seq_one_letter_code
_entity_poly.pdbx_strand_id
1 'polypeptide(L)'
;MDMTANNWRAMTEEKYQLSLKCFLFLNLFSALFNLVDPLYDSPHIPWAAVGLIALCAALLLRTRTRAFSLKTITLTALLTGALWSINIWFKSSWGIFHDGAGLLITSLGALFIAALSFINMPGPGIAFCLPIIATILWLDKIQHPVLYAYTLILPLTGLVIQHVIGRRNDISARQMMQTLIDEKATLSDLSMMDPLTGLCNRRGFENRFANLPPDVGQQFVLLMDIDHFKAYNDHYGHMMGDQALTRVSAAIRDCVRSRDIVTRYGGEEFMVLLTQADEKNARLTAERIRQRVYDLRIPHIFNESVATNVTLSIGIAPLENDDIEDALRRADEALYAAKNQGRNHILYHDALRAA
;
A
#
# COMPACT_ATOMS: atom_id res chain seq x y z
N MET A 1 5.24 8.21 5.00
CA MET A 1 5.00 8.90 3.71
C MET A 1 5.39 8.06 2.47
N ASP A 2 6.34 7.15 2.57
CA ASP A 2 6.81 6.35 1.40
C ASP A 2 5.90 5.19 0.97
N MET A 3 5.15 4.57 1.88
CA MET A 3 4.29 3.41 1.55
C MET A 3 3.14 3.76 0.59
N THR A 4 2.55 4.94 0.71
CA THR A 4 1.45 5.39 -0.18
C THR A 4 1.94 5.72 -1.58
N ALA A 5 3.10 6.36 -1.72
CA ALA A 5 3.69 6.69 -3.02
C ALA A 5 4.11 5.44 -3.80
N ASN A 6 4.64 4.41 -3.12
CA ASN A 6 5.01 3.13 -3.73
C ASN A 6 3.77 2.34 -4.19
N ASN A 7 2.69 2.33 -3.41
CA ASN A 7 1.43 1.70 -3.80
C ASN A 7 0.81 2.35 -5.05
N TRP A 8 0.85 3.68 -5.15
CA TRP A 8 0.34 4.38 -6.34
C TRP A 8 1.16 4.11 -7.60
N ARG A 9 2.49 4.00 -7.49
CA ARG A 9 3.35 3.61 -8.62
C ARG A 9 3.02 2.19 -9.07
N ALA A 10 2.90 1.25 -8.15
CA ALA A 10 2.54 -0.13 -8.45
C ALA A 10 1.17 -0.23 -9.16
N MET A 11 0.15 0.47 -8.67
CA MET A 11 -1.17 0.53 -9.31
C MET A 11 -1.13 1.15 -10.72
N THR A 12 -0.31 2.17 -10.93
CA THR A 12 -0.15 2.79 -12.25
C THR A 12 0.55 1.84 -13.23
N GLU A 13 1.58 1.12 -12.78
CA GLU A 13 2.27 0.11 -13.57
C GLU A 13 1.33 -1.05 -13.92
N GLU A 14 0.52 -1.50 -12.99
CA GLU A 14 -0.47 -2.55 -13.23
C GLU A 14 -1.52 -2.14 -14.28
N LYS A 15 -2.05 -0.91 -14.22
CA LYS A 15 -2.92 -0.34 -15.24
C LYS A 15 -2.26 -0.37 -16.64
N TYR A 16 -0.98 0.00 -16.72
CA TYR A 16 -0.24 -0.02 -17.98
C TYR A 16 -0.05 -1.44 -18.53
N GLN A 17 0.23 -2.41 -17.67
CA GLN A 17 0.35 -3.81 -18.07
C GLN A 17 -0.99 -4.36 -18.57
N LEU A 18 -2.09 -4.04 -17.90
CA LEU A 18 -3.43 -4.45 -18.30
C LEU A 18 -3.80 -3.87 -19.67
N SER A 19 -3.53 -2.57 -19.90
CA SER A 19 -3.73 -1.90 -21.18
C SER A 19 -2.95 -2.57 -22.31
N LEU A 20 -1.69 -2.90 -22.08
CA LEU A 20 -0.86 -3.62 -23.05
C LEU A 20 -1.42 -5.02 -23.36
N LYS A 21 -1.83 -5.77 -22.37
CA LYS A 21 -2.43 -7.10 -22.55
C LYS A 21 -3.71 -7.02 -23.38
N CYS A 22 -4.59 -6.06 -23.08
CA CYS A 22 -5.81 -5.81 -23.82
C CYS A 22 -5.49 -5.46 -25.28
N PHE A 23 -4.54 -4.56 -25.52
CA PHE A 23 -4.08 -4.18 -26.84
C PHE A 23 -3.56 -5.37 -27.67
N LEU A 24 -2.67 -6.16 -27.10
CA LEU A 24 -2.09 -7.33 -27.77
C LEU A 24 -3.14 -8.38 -28.07
N PHE A 25 -4.08 -8.63 -27.13
CA PHE A 25 -5.17 -9.56 -27.32
C PHE A 25 -6.10 -9.13 -28.46
N LEU A 26 -6.53 -7.88 -28.48
CA LEU A 26 -7.41 -7.36 -29.53
C LEU A 26 -6.74 -7.37 -30.92
N ASN A 27 -5.45 -7.02 -30.98
CA ASN A 27 -4.69 -7.12 -32.22
C ASN A 27 -4.51 -8.57 -32.69
N LEU A 28 -4.22 -9.51 -31.78
CA LEU A 28 -4.12 -10.93 -32.07
C LEU A 28 -5.43 -11.46 -32.63
N PHE A 29 -6.55 -11.16 -31.95
CA PHE A 29 -7.87 -11.60 -32.37
C PHE A 29 -8.26 -11.02 -33.74
N SER A 30 -8.01 -9.72 -33.95
CA SER A 30 -8.27 -9.05 -35.23
C SER A 30 -7.40 -9.61 -36.36
N ALA A 31 -6.14 -9.93 -36.09
CA ALA A 31 -5.23 -10.54 -37.07
C ALA A 31 -5.64 -11.97 -37.42
N LEU A 32 -6.09 -12.78 -36.43
CA LEU A 32 -6.63 -14.12 -36.68
C LEU A 32 -7.91 -14.06 -37.52
N PHE A 33 -8.84 -13.15 -37.19
CA PHE A 33 -10.05 -12.93 -37.97
C PHE A 33 -9.69 -12.55 -39.42
N ASN A 34 -8.68 -11.74 -39.61
CA ASN A 34 -8.18 -11.32 -40.89
C ASN A 34 -7.61 -12.45 -41.75
N LEU A 35 -7.12 -13.58 -41.16
CA LEU A 35 -6.67 -14.78 -41.85
C LEU A 35 -7.82 -15.69 -42.26
N VAL A 36 -8.92 -15.70 -41.51
CA VAL A 36 -10.07 -16.60 -41.70
C VAL A 36 -11.16 -15.98 -42.56
N ASP A 37 -11.03 -14.69 -42.93
CA ASP A 37 -12.04 -13.93 -43.63
C ASP A 37 -12.49 -14.63 -44.92
N PRO A 38 -13.76 -15.05 -45.04
CA PRO A 38 -14.27 -15.78 -46.19
C PRO A 38 -14.40 -14.93 -47.46
N LEU A 39 -14.25 -13.63 -47.36
CA LEU A 39 -14.19 -12.69 -48.50
C LEU A 39 -12.85 -12.76 -49.24
N TYR A 40 -11.93 -13.60 -48.78
CA TYR A 40 -10.60 -13.76 -49.35
C TYR A 40 -10.56 -14.92 -50.36
N ASP A 41 -10.88 -14.65 -51.59
CA ASP A 41 -10.62 -15.55 -52.72
C ASP A 41 -9.17 -15.46 -53.25
N SER A 42 -8.27 -14.91 -52.46
CA SER A 42 -6.87 -14.69 -52.88
C SER A 42 -6.00 -15.87 -52.42
N PRO A 43 -5.20 -16.50 -53.33
CA PRO A 43 -4.31 -17.60 -52.98
C PRO A 43 -3.08 -17.16 -52.18
N HIS A 44 -2.98 -15.89 -51.81
CA HIS A 44 -1.82 -15.32 -51.12
C HIS A 44 -2.05 -15.18 -49.62
N ILE A 45 -1.22 -15.82 -48.80
CA ILE A 45 -1.22 -15.64 -47.35
C ILE A 45 -0.74 -14.27 -47.00
N PRO A 46 -1.48 -13.46 -46.21
CA PRO A 46 -1.08 -12.13 -45.77
C PRO A 46 0.04 -12.21 -44.72
N TRP A 47 1.28 -12.30 -45.16
CA TRP A 47 2.47 -12.46 -44.30
C TRP A 47 2.54 -11.40 -43.16
N ALA A 48 2.06 -10.19 -43.42
CA ALA A 48 1.99 -9.15 -42.41
C ALA A 48 1.03 -9.54 -41.26
N ALA A 49 -0.10 -10.18 -41.53
CA ALA A 49 -1.02 -10.68 -40.51
C ALA A 49 -0.40 -11.83 -39.72
N VAL A 50 0.34 -12.75 -40.37
CA VAL A 50 1.10 -13.81 -39.69
C VAL A 50 2.15 -13.21 -38.76
N GLY A 51 2.91 -12.22 -39.24
CA GLY A 51 3.89 -11.49 -38.44
C GLY A 51 3.26 -10.79 -37.22
N LEU A 52 2.08 -10.23 -37.39
CA LEU A 52 1.32 -9.56 -36.32
C LEU A 52 0.85 -10.57 -35.24
N ILE A 53 0.36 -11.74 -35.66
CA ILE A 53 -0.01 -12.83 -34.76
C ILE A 53 1.20 -13.29 -33.97
N ALA A 54 2.33 -13.57 -34.64
CA ALA A 54 3.56 -14.02 -34.00
C ALA A 54 4.09 -12.99 -32.97
N LEU A 55 4.10 -11.72 -33.36
CA LEU A 55 4.53 -10.62 -32.48
C LEU A 55 3.62 -10.49 -31.24
N CYS A 56 2.30 -10.44 -31.45
CA CYS A 56 1.36 -10.30 -30.34
C CYS A 56 1.39 -11.50 -29.39
N ALA A 57 1.46 -12.73 -29.91
CA ALA A 57 1.57 -13.94 -29.11
C ALA A 57 2.86 -13.97 -28.28
N ALA A 58 4.01 -13.67 -28.89
CA ALA A 58 5.30 -13.63 -28.21
C ALA A 58 5.31 -12.56 -27.09
N LEU A 59 4.77 -11.37 -27.37
CA LEU A 59 4.70 -10.29 -26.37
C LEU A 59 3.70 -10.62 -25.25
N LEU A 60 2.55 -11.25 -25.55
CA LEU A 60 1.61 -11.72 -24.52
C LEU A 60 2.26 -12.74 -23.57
N LEU A 61 3.02 -13.68 -24.09
CA LEU A 61 3.79 -14.62 -23.25
C LEU A 61 4.81 -13.88 -22.37
N ARG A 62 5.51 -12.90 -22.95
CA ARG A 62 6.52 -12.10 -22.21
C ARG A 62 5.91 -11.24 -21.12
N THR A 63 4.65 -10.78 -21.26
CA THR A 63 3.96 -9.99 -20.18
C THR A 63 3.72 -10.81 -18.92
N ARG A 64 3.86 -12.14 -18.95
CA ARG A 64 3.77 -13.00 -17.76
C ARG A 64 5.02 -12.93 -16.86
N THR A 65 6.19 -12.61 -17.46
CA THR A 65 7.47 -12.67 -16.76
C THR A 65 8.12 -11.32 -16.50
N ARG A 66 7.75 -10.28 -17.28
CA ARG A 66 8.36 -8.94 -17.17
C ARG A 66 7.34 -7.84 -17.38
N ALA A 67 7.45 -6.79 -16.56
CA ALA A 67 6.74 -5.53 -16.76
C ALA A 67 7.38 -4.73 -17.91
N PHE A 68 6.56 -4.02 -18.67
CA PHE A 68 6.98 -3.19 -19.79
C PHE A 68 6.94 -1.71 -19.41
N SER A 69 7.99 -0.97 -19.75
CA SER A 69 8.02 0.49 -19.59
C SER A 69 7.08 1.17 -20.60
N LEU A 70 6.65 2.38 -20.29
CA LEU A 70 5.80 3.17 -21.19
C LEU A 70 6.44 3.35 -22.58
N LYS A 71 7.77 3.55 -22.63
CA LYS A 71 8.52 3.65 -23.90
C LYS A 71 8.42 2.38 -24.73
N THR A 72 8.56 1.22 -24.08
CA THR A 72 8.44 -0.09 -24.73
C THR A 72 7.03 -0.33 -25.23
N ILE A 73 5.99 0.05 -24.46
CA ILE A 73 4.58 -0.05 -24.87
C ILE A 73 4.32 0.82 -26.12
N THR A 74 4.83 2.05 -26.13
CA THR A 74 4.69 2.96 -27.29
C THR A 74 5.38 2.41 -28.54
N LEU A 75 6.58 1.85 -28.38
CA LEU A 75 7.30 1.22 -29.48
C LEU A 75 6.55 -0.01 -30.02
N THR A 76 6.02 -0.84 -29.14
CA THR A 76 5.20 -2.01 -29.50
C THR A 76 3.96 -1.57 -30.28
N ALA A 77 3.28 -0.53 -29.83
CA ALA A 77 2.10 0.04 -30.49
C ALA A 77 2.45 0.56 -31.92
N LEU A 78 3.57 1.26 -32.06
CA LEU A 78 4.04 1.76 -33.35
C LEU A 78 4.36 0.60 -34.32
N LEU A 79 5.07 -0.43 -33.85
CA LEU A 79 5.42 -1.61 -34.67
C LEU A 79 4.17 -2.38 -35.11
N THR A 80 3.19 -2.57 -34.23
CA THR A 80 1.93 -3.24 -34.60
C THR A 80 1.14 -2.39 -35.60
N GLY A 81 1.11 -1.08 -35.43
CA GLY A 81 0.50 -0.16 -36.40
C GLY A 81 1.17 -0.21 -37.77
N ALA A 82 2.50 -0.28 -37.82
CA ALA A 82 3.25 -0.42 -39.07
C ALA A 82 2.93 -1.75 -39.78
N LEU A 83 2.83 -2.86 -39.05
CA LEU A 83 2.42 -4.16 -39.60
C LEU A 83 1.00 -4.14 -40.14
N TRP A 84 0.06 -3.45 -39.49
CA TRP A 84 -1.28 -3.23 -39.99
C TRP A 84 -1.25 -2.38 -41.29
N SER A 85 -0.43 -1.33 -41.36
CA SER A 85 -0.26 -0.51 -42.55
C SER A 85 0.21 -1.33 -43.74
N ILE A 86 1.21 -2.18 -43.54
CA ILE A 86 1.71 -3.10 -44.57
C ILE A 86 0.60 -4.08 -45.01
N ASN A 87 -0.18 -4.62 -44.09
CA ASN A 87 -1.30 -5.50 -44.43
C ASN A 87 -2.38 -4.78 -45.27
N ILE A 88 -2.75 -3.55 -44.89
CA ILE A 88 -3.71 -2.72 -45.64
C ILE A 88 -3.20 -2.42 -47.05
N TRP A 89 -1.91 -2.05 -47.18
CA TRP A 89 -1.28 -1.78 -48.45
C TRP A 89 -1.31 -2.99 -49.39
N PHE A 90 -0.96 -4.19 -48.91
CA PHE A 90 -1.04 -5.43 -49.68
C PHE A 90 -2.48 -5.72 -50.11
N LYS A 91 -3.46 -5.63 -49.20
CA LYS A 91 -4.88 -5.84 -49.56
C LYS A 91 -5.38 -4.88 -50.64
N SER A 92 -4.99 -3.63 -50.53
CA SER A 92 -5.34 -2.62 -51.55
C SER A 92 -4.67 -2.95 -52.90
N SER A 93 -3.40 -3.34 -52.91
CA SER A 93 -2.69 -3.68 -54.17
C SER A 93 -3.22 -4.93 -54.84
N TRP A 94 -3.87 -5.83 -54.10
CA TRP A 94 -4.53 -7.02 -54.68
C TRP A 94 -6.00 -6.77 -55.07
N GLY A 95 -6.46 -5.51 -55.06
CA GLY A 95 -7.80 -5.15 -55.50
C GLY A 95 -8.93 -5.57 -54.58
N ILE A 96 -8.65 -5.91 -53.34
CA ILE A 96 -9.67 -6.34 -52.36
C ILE A 96 -10.49 -5.15 -51.86
N PHE A 97 -9.90 -3.98 -51.77
CA PHE A 97 -10.56 -2.73 -51.44
C PHE A 97 -10.91 -1.94 -52.68
N HIS A 98 -11.86 -2.44 -53.48
CA HIS A 98 -12.36 -1.71 -54.64
C HIS A 98 -13.12 -0.42 -54.29
N ASP A 99 -13.74 -0.40 -53.11
CA ASP A 99 -14.51 0.71 -52.57
C ASP A 99 -13.85 1.30 -51.33
N GLY A 100 -13.87 2.64 -51.18
CA GLY A 100 -13.35 3.32 -49.99
C GLY A 100 -13.96 2.85 -48.65
N ALA A 101 -15.07 2.14 -48.68
CA ALA A 101 -15.72 1.54 -47.50
C ALA A 101 -14.80 0.57 -46.72
N GLY A 102 -14.02 -0.28 -47.39
CA GLY A 102 -13.09 -1.22 -46.73
C GLY A 102 -11.97 -0.49 -45.99
N LEU A 103 -11.44 0.59 -46.55
CA LEU A 103 -10.44 1.42 -45.89
C LEU A 103 -11.01 2.15 -44.64
N LEU A 104 -12.27 2.62 -44.73
CA LEU A 104 -12.96 3.26 -43.61
C LEU A 104 -13.21 2.28 -42.46
N ILE A 105 -13.73 1.08 -42.75
CA ILE A 105 -13.96 0.05 -41.74
C ILE A 105 -12.65 -0.31 -41.02
N THR A 106 -11.56 -0.43 -41.77
CA THR A 106 -10.24 -0.75 -41.17
C THR A 106 -9.73 0.40 -40.31
N SER A 107 -9.93 1.66 -40.71
CA SER A 107 -9.54 2.82 -39.88
C SER A 107 -10.33 2.90 -38.58
N LEU A 108 -11.64 2.66 -38.64
CA LEU A 108 -12.51 2.63 -37.45
C LEU A 108 -12.13 1.47 -36.51
N GLY A 109 -11.82 0.31 -37.07
CA GLY A 109 -11.34 -0.84 -36.27
C GLY A 109 -10.03 -0.51 -35.53
N ALA A 110 -9.07 0.11 -36.20
CA ALA A 110 -7.82 0.53 -35.55
C ALA A 110 -8.04 1.57 -34.45
N LEU A 111 -8.87 2.59 -34.71
CA LEU A 111 -9.25 3.59 -33.72
C LEU A 111 -9.96 2.96 -32.52
N PHE A 112 -10.84 2.00 -32.77
CA PHE A 112 -11.55 1.28 -31.71
C PHE A 112 -10.60 0.46 -30.83
N ILE A 113 -9.65 -0.27 -31.41
CA ILE A 113 -8.61 -1.00 -30.68
C ILE A 113 -7.78 -0.04 -29.82
N ALA A 114 -7.35 1.10 -30.40
CA ALA A 114 -6.59 2.11 -29.67
C ALA A 114 -7.39 2.72 -28.53
N ALA A 115 -8.67 3.04 -28.78
CA ALA A 115 -9.56 3.62 -27.78
C ALA A 115 -9.79 2.72 -26.58
N LEU A 116 -10.09 1.44 -26.82
CA LEU A 116 -10.32 0.47 -25.74
C LEU A 116 -9.05 0.17 -24.94
N SER A 117 -7.92 0.06 -25.63
CA SER A 117 -6.68 -0.41 -24.98
C SER A 117 -5.94 0.72 -24.27
N PHE A 118 -5.92 1.91 -24.83
CA PHE A 118 -5.05 3.01 -24.39
C PHE A 118 -5.80 4.23 -23.86
N ILE A 119 -6.97 4.02 -23.27
CA ILE A 119 -7.82 5.10 -22.72
C ILE A 119 -7.07 6.00 -21.73
N ASN A 120 -6.15 5.43 -20.94
CA ASN A 120 -5.35 6.15 -19.95
C ASN A 120 -3.96 6.55 -20.48
N MET A 121 -3.60 6.16 -21.69
CA MET A 121 -2.28 6.35 -22.29
C MET A 121 -2.41 6.78 -23.76
N PRO A 122 -2.67 8.05 -24.07
CA PRO A 122 -2.89 8.49 -25.46
C PRO A 122 -1.66 8.31 -26.35
N GLY A 123 -0.45 8.40 -25.81
CA GLY A 123 0.79 8.26 -26.57
C GLY A 123 0.90 6.95 -27.39
N PRO A 124 0.79 5.76 -26.74
CA PRO A 124 0.75 4.48 -27.46
C PRO A 124 -0.41 4.37 -28.45
N GLY A 125 -1.59 4.88 -28.11
CA GLY A 125 -2.74 4.88 -29.02
C GLY A 125 -2.50 5.69 -30.30
N ILE A 126 -1.94 6.90 -30.17
CA ILE A 126 -1.53 7.73 -31.30
C ILE A 126 -0.45 7.03 -32.11
N ALA A 127 0.58 6.48 -31.47
CA ALA A 127 1.67 5.76 -32.14
C ALA A 127 1.18 4.56 -32.95
N PHE A 128 0.15 3.86 -32.50
CA PHE A 128 -0.49 2.76 -33.23
C PHE A 128 -1.28 3.25 -34.43
N CYS A 129 -2.11 4.28 -34.27
CA CYS A 129 -3.01 4.76 -35.31
C CYS A 129 -2.28 5.53 -36.44
N LEU A 130 -1.19 6.21 -36.11
CA LEU A 130 -0.50 7.13 -37.04
C LEU A 130 -0.05 6.45 -38.33
N PRO A 131 0.67 5.32 -38.37
CA PRO A 131 1.06 4.66 -39.62
C PRO A 131 -0.15 4.14 -40.39
N ILE A 132 -1.20 3.67 -39.72
CA ILE A 132 -2.42 3.15 -40.38
C ILE A 132 -3.14 4.29 -41.11
N ILE A 133 -3.36 5.41 -40.39
CA ILE A 133 -4.03 6.60 -40.96
C ILE A 133 -3.24 7.15 -42.16
N ALA A 134 -1.91 7.25 -42.01
CA ALA A 134 -1.05 7.73 -43.10
C ALA A 134 -1.17 6.84 -44.36
N THR A 135 -1.20 5.52 -44.19
CA THR A 135 -1.36 4.58 -45.30
C THR A 135 -2.72 4.71 -45.97
N ILE A 136 -3.79 4.83 -45.18
CA ILE A 136 -5.15 4.96 -45.71
C ILE A 136 -5.30 6.26 -46.54
N LEU A 137 -4.83 7.38 -45.97
CA LEU A 137 -4.87 8.67 -46.69
C LEU A 137 -4.05 8.65 -47.98
N TRP A 138 -2.93 7.94 -47.99
CA TRP A 138 -2.09 7.78 -49.18
C TRP A 138 -2.78 6.91 -50.25
N LEU A 139 -3.44 5.82 -49.87
CA LEU A 139 -4.15 4.92 -50.79
C LEU A 139 -5.40 5.57 -51.38
N ASP A 140 -6.18 6.30 -50.60
CA ASP A 140 -7.40 7.02 -51.09
C ASP A 140 -7.07 8.27 -51.90
N LYS A 141 -5.79 8.68 -51.97
CA LYS A 141 -5.35 9.93 -52.61
C LYS A 141 -6.15 11.17 -52.19
N ILE A 142 -6.70 11.12 -51.01
CA ILE A 142 -7.52 12.18 -50.38
C ILE A 142 -8.77 12.51 -51.23
N GLN A 143 -9.40 11.51 -51.84
CA GLN A 143 -10.61 11.73 -52.68
C GLN A 143 -11.83 12.07 -51.81
N HIS A 144 -11.88 11.63 -50.56
CA HIS A 144 -13.01 11.84 -49.65
C HIS A 144 -12.60 12.57 -48.37
N PRO A 145 -12.04 13.78 -48.40
CA PRO A 145 -11.42 14.42 -47.24
C PRO A 145 -12.40 14.68 -46.06
N VAL A 146 -13.64 15.05 -46.39
CA VAL A 146 -14.67 15.33 -45.38
C VAL A 146 -15.04 14.06 -44.61
N LEU A 147 -15.14 12.92 -45.30
CA LEU A 147 -15.48 11.65 -44.71
C LEU A 147 -14.37 11.17 -43.76
N TYR A 148 -13.12 11.27 -44.14
CA TYR A 148 -11.98 10.94 -43.25
C TYR A 148 -11.84 11.94 -42.11
N ALA A 149 -12.07 13.22 -42.34
CA ALA A 149 -12.08 14.20 -41.27
C ALA A 149 -13.12 13.83 -40.20
N TYR A 150 -14.33 13.50 -40.62
CA TYR A 150 -15.40 13.09 -39.70
C TYR A 150 -15.06 11.79 -38.95
N THR A 151 -14.59 10.75 -39.65
CA THR A 151 -14.29 9.44 -39.09
C THR A 151 -13.05 9.42 -38.21
N LEU A 152 -12.11 10.36 -38.38
CA LEU A 152 -10.89 10.46 -37.55
C LEU A 152 -11.02 11.49 -36.43
N ILE A 153 -11.59 12.66 -36.68
CA ILE A 153 -11.66 13.73 -35.68
C ILE A 153 -12.61 13.36 -34.55
N LEU A 154 -13.77 12.78 -34.86
CA LEU A 154 -14.77 12.45 -33.83
C LEU A 154 -14.26 11.42 -32.79
N PRO A 155 -13.69 10.26 -33.17
CA PRO A 155 -13.11 9.35 -32.21
C PRO A 155 -11.87 9.90 -31.46
N LEU A 156 -11.02 10.68 -32.14
CA LEU A 156 -9.88 11.32 -31.51
C LEU A 156 -10.30 12.35 -30.46
N THR A 157 -11.31 13.17 -30.75
CA THR A 157 -11.87 14.10 -29.76
C THR A 157 -12.47 13.34 -28.57
N GLY A 158 -13.18 12.22 -28.81
CA GLY A 158 -13.70 11.34 -27.80
C GLY A 158 -12.59 10.78 -26.89
N LEU A 159 -11.48 10.32 -27.48
CA LEU A 159 -10.29 9.86 -26.74
C LEU A 159 -9.67 10.95 -25.86
N VAL A 160 -9.54 12.17 -26.39
CA VAL A 160 -9.01 13.31 -25.63
C VAL A 160 -9.93 13.65 -24.45
N ILE A 161 -11.23 13.76 -24.70
CA ILE A 161 -12.22 14.04 -23.66
C ILE A 161 -12.14 12.95 -22.56
N GLN A 162 -12.12 11.68 -22.96
CA GLN A 162 -12.08 10.55 -22.02
C GLN A 162 -10.77 10.51 -21.22
N HIS A 163 -9.64 10.87 -21.85
CA HIS A 163 -8.37 11.01 -21.14
C HIS A 163 -8.41 12.15 -20.10
N VAL A 164 -9.00 13.29 -20.46
CA VAL A 164 -9.15 14.42 -19.50
C VAL A 164 -10.06 14.06 -18.34
N ILE A 165 -11.20 13.39 -18.62
CA ILE A 165 -12.11 12.92 -17.56
C ILE A 165 -11.40 11.89 -16.67
N GLY A 166 -10.70 10.92 -17.25
CA GLY A 166 -9.94 9.91 -16.50
C GLY A 166 -8.89 10.52 -15.58
N ARG A 167 -8.13 11.51 -16.06
CA ARG A 167 -7.18 12.25 -15.22
C ARG A 167 -7.85 13.00 -14.06
N ARG A 168 -8.99 13.64 -14.31
CA ARG A 168 -9.73 14.33 -13.24
C ARG A 168 -10.22 13.34 -12.19
N ASN A 169 -10.75 12.20 -12.61
CA ASN A 169 -11.20 11.15 -11.70
C ASN A 169 -10.06 10.58 -10.85
N ASP A 170 -8.88 10.34 -11.44
CA ASP A 170 -7.70 9.89 -10.72
C ASP A 170 -7.22 10.93 -9.68
N ILE A 171 -7.27 12.22 -10.01
CA ILE A 171 -6.92 13.30 -9.06
C ILE A 171 -7.94 13.36 -7.92
N SER A 172 -9.24 13.33 -8.24
CA SER A 172 -10.30 13.37 -7.22
C SER A 172 -10.25 12.15 -6.30
N ALA A 173 -9.99 10.95 -6.85
CA ALA A 173 -9.83 9.74 -6.05
C ALA A 173 -8.63 9.83 -5.08
N ARG A 174 -7.51 10.41 -5.53
CA ARG A 174 -6.34 10.66 -4.65
C ARG A 174 -6.65 11.64 -3.54
N GLN A 175 -7.31 12.74 -3.86
CA GLN A 175 -7.72 13.74 -2.85
C GLN A 175 -8.66 13.13 -1.82
N MET A 176 -9.68 12.39 -2.26
CA MET A 176 -10.61 11.71 -1.36
C MET A 176 -9.90 10.71 -0.44
N MET A 177 -8.99 9.91 -1.00
CA MET A 177 -8.19 8.96 -0.20
C MET A 177 -7.33 9.66 0.83
N GLN A 178 -6.71 10.80 0.48
CA GLN A 178 -5.93 11.59 1.42
C GLN A 178 -6.81 12.14 2.54
N THR A 179 -7.97 12.70 2.21
CA THR A 179 -8.93 13.20 3.21
C THR A 179 -9.36 12.10 4.17
N LEU A 180 -9.65 10.89 3.67
CA LEU A 180 -10.03 9.75 4.51
C LEU A 180 -8.88 9.30 5.44
N ILE A 181 -7.63 9.35 4.97
CA ILE A 181 -6.46 9.03 5.81
C ILE A 181 -6.31 10.08 6.91
N ASP A 182 -6.44 11.36 6.59
CA ASP A 182 -6.32 12.46 7.55
C ASP A 182 -7.47 12.44 8.56
N GLU A 183 -8.69 12.17 8.13
CA GLU A 183 -9.86 11.99 9.00
C GLU A 183 -9.71 10.79 9.94
N LYS A 184 -9.23 9.66 9.42
CA LYS A 184 -8.92 8.49 10.24
C LYS A 184 -7.83 8.78 11.27
N ALA A 185 -6.79 9.52 10.91
CA ALA A 185 -5.74 9.94 11.83
C ALA A 185 -6.32 10.85 12.93
N THR A 186 -7.15 11.82 12.55
CA THR A 186 -7.82 12.71 13.50
C THR A 186 -8.75 11.96 14.46
N LEU A 187 -9.54 11.01 13.96
CA LEU A 187 -10.39 10.16 14.81
C LEU A 187 -9.56 9.27 15.75
N SER A 188 -8.45 8.73 15.27
CA SER A 188 -7.51 7.96 16.11
C SER A 188 -6.89 8.84 17.20
N ASP A 189 -6.54 10.08 16.88
CA ASP A 189 -6.01 11.06 17.85
C ASP A 189 -7.05 11.48 18.90
N LEU A 190 -8.33 11.46 18.56
CA LEU A 190 -9.42 11.70 19.52
C LEU A 190 -9.72 10.49 20.40
N SER A 191 -9.28 9.29 20.03
CA SER A 191 -9.45 8.09 20.85
C SER A 191 -8.59 8.18 22.11
N MET A 192 -9.18 7.88 23.27
CA MET A 192 -8.49 7.79 24.56
C MET A 192 -7.90 6.40 24.84
N MET A 193 -8.12 5.46 23.94
CA MET A 193 -7.74 4.06 24.11
C MET A 193 -6.80 3.60 22.98
N ASP A 194 -5.86 2.74 23.31
CA ASP A 194 -5.04 2.04 22.32
C ASP A 194 -5.88 0.94 21.64
N PRO A 195 -5.98 0.94 20.31
CA PRO A 195 -6.88 0.02 19.59
C PRO A 195 -6.43 -1.44 19.63
N LEU A 196 -5.14 -1.71 19.87
CA LEU A 196 -4.61 -3.07 19.93
C LEU A 196 -4.84 -3.72 21.31
N THR A 197 -4.55 -2.96 22.37
CA THR A 197 -4.52 -3.49 23.74
C THR A 197 -5.77 -3.17 24.55
N GLY A 198 -6.56 -2.18 24.14
CA GLY A 198 -7.71 -1.68 24.90
C GLY A 198 -7.34 -0.97 26.18
N LEU A 199 -6.07 -0.64 26.40
CA LEU A 199 -5.61 0.21 27.50
C LEU A 199 -5.76 1.68 27.12
N CYS A 200 -5.60 2.59 28.09
CA CYS A 200 -5.44 3.99 27.77
C CYS A 200 -4.23 4.16 26.84
N ASN A 201 -4.33 5.06 25.87
CA ASN A 201 -3.16 5.61 25.21
C ASN A 201 -2.62 6.81 26.02
N ARG A 202 -1.53 7.43 25.57
CA ARG A 202 -0.92 8.59 26.25
C ARG A 202 -1.94 9.70 26.52
N ARG A 203 -2.78 10.04 25.53
CA ARG A 203 -3.83 11.06 25.67
C ARG A 203 -4.92 10.62 26.67
N GLY A 204 -5.31 9.36 26.63
CA GLY A 204 -6.23 8.78 27.61
C GLY A 204 -5.70 8.84 29.04
N PHE A 205 -4.40 8.65 29.21
CA PHE A 205 -3.71 8.86 30.48
C PHE A 205 -3.79 10.32 30.92
N GLU A 206 -3.36 11.27 30.07
CA GLU A 206 -3.36 12.71 30.38
C GLU A 206 -4.76 13.19 30.80
N ASN A 207 -5.79 12.73 30.09
CA ASN A 207 -7.18 13.07 30.41
C ASN A 207 -7.62 12.47 31.76
N ARG A 208 -7.30 11.20 32.05
CA ARG A 208 -7.66 10.54 33.31
C ARG A 208 -6.87 11.14 34.48
N PHE A 209 -5.60 11.43 34.28
CA PHE A 209 -4.73 12.06 35.29
C PHE A 209 -5.25 13.45 35.69
N ALA A 210 -5.59 14.31 34.71
CA ALA A 210 -6.15 15.62 34.95
C ALA A 210 -7.52 15.60 35.70
N ASN A 211 -8.25 14.49 35.63
CA ASN A 211 -9.55 14.30 36.28
C ASN A 211 -9.47 13.45 37.55
N LEU A 212 -8.26 13.19 38.09
CA LEU A 212 -8.15 12.52 39.37
C LEU A 212 -8.72 13.38 40.52
N PRO A 213 -9.35 12.76 41.53
CA PRO A 213 -9.79 13.50 42.72
C PRO A 213 -8.60 14.19 43.44
N PRO A 214 -8.80 15.34 44.08
CA PRO A 214 -7.70 16.09 44.70
C PRO A 214 -7.04 15.41 45.92
N ASP A 215 -7.61 14.33 46.44
CA ASP A 215 -7.06 13.58 47.60
C ASP A 215 -6.85 12.11 47.26
N VAL A 216 -5.94 11.86 46.34
CA VAL A 216 -5.60 10.47 45.91
C VAL A 216 -4.47 9.84 46.74
N GLY A 217 -3.99 10.47 47.81
CA GLY A 217 -2.90 9.98 48.64
C GLY A 217 -1.57 9.85 47.87
N GLN A 218 -0.65 9.03 48.37
CA GLN A 218 0.61 8.80 47.67
C GLN A 218 0.38 8.03 46.37
N GLN A 219 1.11 8.45 45.32
CA GLN A 219 1.03 7.90 43.99
C GLN A 219 2.41 7.47 43.49
N PHE A 220 2.44 6.43 42.65
CA PHE A 220 3.66 5.90 42.07
C PHE A 220 3.48 5.65 40.58
N VAL A 221 4.50 6.01 39.79
CA VAL A 221 4.62 5.67 38.37
C VAL A 221 5.44 4.41 38.23
N LEU A 222 4.90 3.42 37.57
CA LEU A 222 5.61 2.23 37.08
C LEU A 222 5.76 2.36 35.58
N LEU A 223 6.97 2.49 35.07
CA LEU A 223 7.28 2.47 33.66
C LEU A 223 7.86 1.09 33.30
N MET A 224 7.35 0.46 32.27
CA MET A 224 7.64 -0.92 31.90
C MET A 224 7.93 -1.05 30.43
N ASP A 225 8.80 -1.97 30.08
CA ASP A 225 9.17 -2.26 28.69
C ASP A 225 9.39 -3.78 28.53
N ILE A 226 8.93 -4.31 27.39
CA ILE A 226 9.11 -5.73 27.07
C ILE A 226 10.56 -5.97 26.63
N ASP A 227 11.25 -6.83 27.35
CA ASP A 227 12.66 -7.13 27.11
C ASP A 227 12.85 -7.76 25.72
N HIS A 228 13.80 -7.17 24.93
CA HIS A 228 14.16 -7.63 23.58
C HIS A 228 12.99 -7.74 22.59
N PHE A 229 11.95 -6.91 22.72
CA PHE A 229 10.76 -7.00 21.88
C PHE A 229 11.03 -6.79 20.39
N LYS A 230 11.99 -5.95 20.05
CA LYS A 230 12.45 -5.81 18.66
C LYS A 230 12.94 -7.15 18.09
N ALA A 231 13.78 -7.87 18.81
CA ALA A 231 14.28 -9.19 18.38
C ALA A 231 13.13 -10.21 18.28
N TYR A 232 12.12 -10.11 19.16
CA TYR A 232 10.91 -10.89 19.06
C TYR A 232 10.18 -10.64 17.72
N ASN A 233 9.93 -9.38 17.38
CA ASN A 233 9.25 -9.01 16.14
C ASN A 233 10.06 -9.41 14.90
N ASP A 234 11.37 -9.21 14.92
CA ASP A 234 12.26 -9.54 13.80
C ASP A 234 12.24 -11.06 13.50
N HIS A 235 12.02 -11.89 14.52
CA HIS A 235 11.99 -13.33 14.36
C HIS A 235 10.58 -13.92 14.14
N TYR A 236 9.61 -13.53 14.98
CA TYR A 236 8.26 -14.10 14.94
C TYR A 236 7.27 -13.32 14.07
N GLY A 237 7.68 -12.14 13.61
CA GLY A 237 6.86 -11.22 12.82
C GLY A 237 5.91 -10.37 13.67
N HIS A 238 5.49 -9.24 13.11
CA HIS A 238 4.66 -8.24 13.80
C HIS A 238 3.32 -8.78 14.28
N MET A 239 2.70 -9.74 13.58
CA MET A 239 1.44 -10.35 14.03
C MET A 239 1.58 -11.07 15.38
N MET A 240 2.70 -11.78 15.57
CA MET A 240 2.97 -12.44 16.87
C MET A 240 3.34 -11.43 17.94
N GLY A 241 4.02 -10.33 17.56
CA GLY A 241 4.27 -9.19 18.44
C GLY A 241 2.97 -8.55 18.95
N ASP A 242 2.00 -8.34 18.08
CA ASP A 242 0.69 -7.79 18.43
C ASP A 242 -0.07 -8.72 19.41
N GLN A 243 0.00 -10.03 19.20
CA GLN A 243 -0.57 -11.01 20.13
C GLN A 243 0.15 -10.98 21.49
N ALA A 244 1.47 -10.86 21.49
CA ALA A 244 2.25 -10.75 22.74
C ALA A 244 1.87 -9.48 23.50
N LEU A 245 1.79 -8.33 22.83
CA LEU A 245 1.35 -7.04 23.40
C LEU A 245 -0.04 -7.14 24.01
N THR A 246 -1.00 -7.76 23.31
CA THR A 246 -2.37 -7.95 23.82
C THR A 246 -2.41 -8.82 25.07
N ARG A 247 -1.63 -9.91 25.12
CA ARG A 247 -1.56 -10.80 26.28
C ARG A 247 -0.85 -10.14 27.46
N VAL A 248 0.25 -9.42 27.21
CA VAL A 248 0.98 -8.67 28.24
C VAL A 248 0.10 -7.57 28.82
N SER A 249 -0.60 -6.81 28.00
CA SER A 249 -1.51 -5.74 28.45
C SER A 249 -2.63 -6.26 29.35
N ALA A 250 -3.23 -7.40 29.01
CA ALA A 250 -4.23 -8.04 29.84
C ALA A 250 -3.65 -8.46 31.20
N ALA A 251 -2.45 -9.06 31.21
CA ALA A 251 -1.77 -9.46 32.44
C ALA A 251 -1.44 -8.26 33.34
N ILE A 252 -1.00 -7.14 32.80
CA ILE A 252 -0.75 -5.89 33.54
C ILE A 252 -2.07 -5.39 34.17
N ARG A 253 -3.12 -5.29 33.36
CA ARG A 253 -4.43 -4.81 33.83
C ARG A 253 -5.01 -5.65 34.95
N ASP A 254 -4.87 -6.97 34.87
CA ASP A 254 -5.37 -7.91 35.89
C ASP A 254 -4.60 -7.80 37.23
N CYS A 255 -3.41 -7.20 37.20
CA CYS A 255 -2.56 -6.99 38.36
C CYS A 255 -2.80 -5.68 39.11
N VAL A 256 -3.66 -4.80 38.64
CA VAL A 256 -3.89 -3.48 39.21
C VAL A 256 -5.37 -3.27 39.54
N ARG A 257 -5.66 -2.26 40.34
CA ARG A 257 -7.03 -1.96 40.79
C ARG A 257 -7.74 -1.12 39.73
N SER A 258 -9.07 -1.10 39.75
CA SER A 258 -9.87 -0.30 38.79
C SER A 258 -9.61 1.21 38.86
N ARG A 259 -9.14 1.72 40.03
CA ARG A 259 -8.77 3.11 40.21
C ARG A 259 -7.40 3.48 39.65
N ASP A 260 -6.51 2.50 39.44
CA ASP A 260 -5.19 2.73 38.86
C ASP A 260 -5.32 2.94 37.34
N ILE A 261 -4.44 3.77 36.77
CA ILE A 261 -4.47 4.06 35.35
C ILE A 261 -3.42 3.20 34.65
N VAL A 262 -3.86 2.36 33.72
CA VAL A 262 -2.98 1.52 32.90
C VAL A 262 -2.96 2.08 31.48
N THR A 263 -1.77 2.26 30.97
CA THR A 263 -1.54 2.95 29.71
C THR A 263 -0.55 2.17 28.86
N ARG A 264 -0.81 2.06 27.55
CA ARG A 264 0.23 1.76 26.59
C ARG A 264 0.88 3.09 26.20
N TYR A 265 2.10 3.32 26.70
CA TYR A 265 2.78 4.61 26.60
C TYR A 265 3.54 4.78 25.30
N GLY A 266 4.12 3.68 24.80
CA GLY A 266 4.84 3.59 23.54
C GLY A 266 4.51 2.32 22.76
N GLY A 267 5.36 1.94 21.82
CA GLY A 267 5.16 0.73 21.01
C GLY A 267 5.13 -0.54 21.84
N GLU A 268 6.13 -0.74 22.70
CA GLU A 268 6.34 -1.86 23.59
C GLU A 268 6.40 -1.44 25.07
N GLU A 269 6.12 -0.16 25.32
CA GLU A 269 6.19 0.46 26.63
C GLU A 269 4.81 0.59 27.26
N PHE A 270 4.72 0.23 28.52
CA PHE A 270 3.52 0.35 29.34
C PHE A 270 3.80 1.22 30.55
N MET A 271 2.79 1.91 31.01
CA MET A 271 2.84 2.72 32.21
C MET A 271 1.65 2.41 33.09
N VAL A 272 1.89 2.36 34.39
CA VAL A 272 0.84 2.28 35.40
C VAL A 272 1.03 3.41 36.41
N LEU A 273 -0.03 4.20 36.62
CA LEU A 273 -0.12 5.12 37.75
C LEU A 273 -0.91 4.44 38.87
N LEU A 274 -0.22 4.09 39.94
CA LEU A 274 -0.82 3.58 41.16
C LEU A 274 -1.29 4.73 42.04
N THR A 275 -2.54 4.68 42.48
CA THR A 275 -3.14 5.68 43.38
C THR A 275 -3.37 5.09 44.77
N GLN A 276 -3.23 5.92 45.81
CA GLN A 276 -3.36 5.49 47.22
C GLN A 276 -2.47 4.26 47.50
N ALA A 277 -1.21 4.33 47.12
CA ALA A 277 -0.22 3.29 47.32
C ALA A 277 0.94 3.83 48.14
N ASP A 278 1.54 3.01 48.98
CA ASP A 278 2.85 3.25 49.56
C ASP A 278 3.95 2.56 48.72
N GLU A 279 5.21 2.83 49.03
CA GLU A 279 6.35 2.25 48.32
C GLU A 279 6.31 0.72 48.35
N LYS A 280 5.96 0.12 49.49
CA LYS A 280 5.87 -1.35 49.66
C LYS A 280 4.83 -1.95 48.69
N ASN A 281 3.65 -1.32 48.62
CA ASN A 281 2.59 -1.76 47.70
C ASN A 281 2.96 -1.51 46.24
N ALA A 282 3.66 -0.42 45.90
CA ALA A 282 4.16 -0.19 44.57
C ALA A 282 5.15 -1.27 44.15
N ARG A 283 6.12 -1.63 44.99
CA ARG A 283 7.08 -2.73 44.74
C ARG A 283 6.37 -4.08 44.59
N LEU A 284 5.43 -4.41 45.48
CA LEU A 284 4.66 -5.65 45.42
C LEU A 284 3.80 -5.73 44.13
N THR A 285 3.22 -4.62 43.71
CA THR A 285 2.43 -4.59 42.48
C THR A 285 3.32 -4.75 41.25
N ALA A 286 4.46 -4.09 41.22
CA ALA A 286 5.44 -4.27 40.16
C ALA A 286 5.93 -5.71 40.04
N GLU A 287 6.26 -6.34 41.19
CA GLU A 287 6.69 -7.76 41.21
C GLU A 287 5.58 -8.69 40.74
N ARG A 288 4.33 -8.45 41.16
CA ARG A 288 3.18 -9.21 40.69
C ARG A 288 2.99 -9.10 39.18
N ILE A 289 3.15 -7.89 38.60
CA ILE A 289 3.08 -7.67 37.16
C ILE A 289 4.21 -8.42 36.45
N ARG A 290 5.47 -8.24 36.91
CA ARG A 290 6.63 -8.91 36.32
C ARG A 290 6.46 -10.42 36.29
N GLN A 291 6.08 -11.01 37.46
CA GLN A 291 5.89 -12.45 37.57
C GLN A 291 4.70 -12.93 36.75
N ARG A 292 3.60 -12.18 36.70
CA ARG A 292 2.42 -12.54 35.91
C ARG A 292 2.72 -12.59 34.42
N VAL A 293 3.52 -11.64 33.91
CA VAL A 293 3.95 -11.66 32.51
C VAL A 293 4.90 -12.83 32.22
N TYR A 294 5.85 -13.11 33.14
CA TYR A 294 6.71 -14.26 33.01
C TYR A 294 5.90 -15.58 32.97
N ASP A 295 4.87 -15.70 33.76
CA ASP A 295 3.99 -16.89 33.88
C ASP A 295 3.06 -17.05 32.65
N LEU A 296 2.95 -16.06 31.76
CA LEU A 296 2.26 -16.23 30.47
C LEU A 296 2.98 -17.24 29.57
N ARG A 297 4.25 -17.51 29.80
CA ARG A 297 5.10 -18.44 29.05
C ARG A 297 5.01 -18.20 27.54
N ILE A 298 5.05 -16.93 27.13
CA ILE A 298 5.12 -16.60 25.71
C ILE A 298 6.56 -16.90 25.25
N PRO A 299 6.79 -17.86 24.34
CA PRO A 299 8.14 -18.27 23.97
C PRO A 299 8.92 -17.11 23.33
N HIS A 300 10.16 -16.90 23.78
CA HIS A 300 11.07 -15.89 23.23
C HIS A 300 12.51 -16.42 23.24
N ILE A 301 12.88 -17.17 22.19
CA ILE A 301 14.20 -17.82 22.10
C ILE A 301 15.37 -16.85 21.97
N PHE A 302 15.13 -15.59 21.58
CA PHE A 302 16.14 -14.53 21.48
C PHE A 302 16.28 -13.70 22.75
N ASN A 303 15.68 -14.14 23.84
CA ASN A 303 15.82 -13.56 25.16
C ASN A 303 16.70 -14.44 26.07
N GLU A 304 17.55 -15.31 25.47
CA GLU A 304 18.32 -16.36 26.17
C GLU A 304 19.21 -15.84 27.30
N SER A 305 19.72 -14.60 27.17
CA SER A 305 20.50 -13.97 28.23
C SER A 305 19.67 -13.61 29.48
N VAL A 306 18.33 -13.65 29.39
CA VAL A 306 17.40 -13.27 30.46
C VAL A 306 16.49 -14.43 30.83
N ALA A 307 15.78 -15.01 29.85
CA ALA A 307 14.85 -16.11 30.01
C ALA A 307 14.45 -16.68 28.63
N THR A 308 13.78 -17.83 28.58
CA THR A 308 13.23 -18.43 27.35
C THR A 308 11.84 -17.89 26.99
N ASN A 309 11.33 -16.95 27.77
CA ASN A 309 9.99 -16.37 27.63
C ASN A 309 10.07 -14.84 27.54
N VAL A 310 8.97 -14.22 27.11
CA VAL A 310 8.79 -12.77 27.21
C VAL A 310 8.85 -12.34 28.68
N THR A 311 9.64 -11.30 28.95
CA THR A 311 9.82 -10.71 30.27
C THR A 311 9.61 -9.20 30.21
N LEU A 312 9.46 -8.57 31.37
CA LEU A 312 9.38 -7.12 31.55
C LEU A 312 10.49 -6.60 32.47
N SER A 313 11.08 -5.49 32.11
CA SER A 313 11.82 -4.63 33.03
C SER A 313 10.93 -3.50 33.51
N ILE A 314 11.05 -3.11 34.78
CA ILE A 314 10.17 -2.14 35.44
C ILE A 314 11.00 -1.13 36.22
N GLY A 315 10.77 0.17 35.95
CA GLY A 315 11.25 1.28 36.76
C GLY A 315 10.10 1.88 37.59
N ILE A 316 10.36 2.19 38.86
CA ILE A 316 9.39 2.75 39.80
C ILE A 316 9.88 4.11 40.28
N ALA A 317 9.02 5.11 40.26
CA ALA A 317 9.27 6.40 40.92
C ALA A 317 8.03 6.90 41.67
N PRO A 318 8.19 7.62 42.79
CA PRO A 318 7.07 8.30 43.42
C PRO A 318 6.65 9.50 42.58
N LEU A 319 5.35 9.78 42.56
CA LEU A 319 4.82 11.03 42.03
C LEU A 319 4.82 12.08 43.16
N GLU A 320 5.61 13.12 42.98
CA GLU A 320 5.76 14.22 43.94
C GLU A 320 5.22 15.50 43.31
N ASN A 321 4.49 16.30 44.12
CA ASN A 321 3.94 17.61 43.71
C ASN A 321 3.09 17.58 42.42
N ASP A 322 2.46 16.43 42.11
CA ASP A 322 1.72 16.19 40.86
C ASP A 322 2.54 16.41 39.58
N ASP A 323 3.88 16.41 39.69
CA ASP A 323 4.80 16.54 38.54
C ASP A 323 5.02 15.18 37.86
N ILE A 324 4.13 14.86 36.91
CA ILE A 324 4.17 13.60 36.18
C ILE A 324 5.39 13.49 35.26
N GLU A 325 5.91 14.63 34.75
CA GLU A 325 7.07 14.61 33.85
C GLU A 325 8.34 14.24 34.60
N ASP A 326 8.53 14.78 35.82
CA ASP A 326 9.65 14.41 36.66
C ASP A 326 9.54 12.97 37.15
N ALA A 327 8.35 12.51 37.56
CA ALA A 327 8.15 11.12 37.96
C ALA A 327 8.42 10.14 36.80
N LEU A 328 8.00 10.44 35.59
CA LEU A 328 8.30 9.64 34.39
C LEU A 328 9.80 9.60 34.11
N ARG A 329 10.50 10.72 34.16
CA ARG A 329 11.96 10.78 33.97
C ARG A 329 12.68 9.89 34.98
N ARG A 330 12.30 9.97 36.27
CA ARG A 330 12.87 9.14 37.33
C ARG A 330 12.55 7.66 37.14
N ALA A 331 11.35 7.32 36.70
CA ALA A 331 10.97 5.95 36.40
C ALA A 331 11.74 5.41 35.19
N ASP A 332 12.01 6.21 34.17
CA ASP A 332 12.81 5.85 33.00
C ASP A 332 14.28 5.57 33.38
N GLU A 333 14.90 6.42 34.23
CA GLU A 333 16.24 6.19 34.77
C GLU A 333 16.32 4.83 35.51
N ALA A 334 15.31 4.52 36.30
CA ALA A 334 15.20 3.24 37.00
C ALA A 334 15.00 2.06 36.02
N LEU A 335 14.15 2.21 35.03
CA LEU A 335 13.92 1.21 33.99
C LEU A 335 15.20 0.92 33.18
N TYR A 336 15.91 1.97 32.80
CA TYR A 336 17.20 1.83 32.10
C TYR A 336 18.23 1.06 32.94
N ALA A 337 18.31 1.36 34.24
CA ALA A 337 19.18 0.63 35.16
C ALA A 337 18.73 -0.85 35.32
N ALA A 338 17.43 -1.12 35.36
CA ALA A 338 16.90 -2.49 35.40
C ALA A 338 17.28 -3.29 34.15
N LYS A 339 17.21 -2.67 32.97
CA LYS A 339 17.65 -3.28 31.72
C LYS A 339 19.16 -3.61 31.73
N ASN A 340 19.99 -2.73 32.30
CA ASN A 340 21.44 -2.91 32.38
C ASN A 340 21.88 -3.94 33.43
N GLN A 341 21.07 -4.18 34.46
CA GLN A 341 21.31 -5.21 35.50
C GLN A 341 20.89 -6.63 35.10
N GLY A 342 20.59 -6.87 33.84
CA GLY A 342 20.26 -8.19 33.33
C GLY A 342 18.81 -8.37 32.89
N ARG A 343 18.00 -7.31 32.86
CA ARG A 343 16.58 -7.33 32.48
C ARG A 343 15.72 -8.21 33.42
N ASN A 344 14.42 -8.34 33.11
CA ASN A 344 13.47 -9.03 33.98
C ASN A 344 13.58 -8.60 35.46
N HIS A 345 13.84 -7.32 35.65
CA HIS A 345 14.17 -6.72 36.96
C HIS A 345 13.28 -5.51 37.24
N ILE A 346 13.16 -5.22 38.53
CA ILE A 346 12.45 -4.06 39.06
C ILE A 346 13.43 -3.19 39.80
N LEU A 347 13.51 -1.92 39.46
CA LEU A 347 14.28 -0.96 40.23
C LEU A 347 13.42 0.23 40.66
N TYR A 348 13.70 0.69 41.86
CA TYR A 348 13.13 1.90 42.41
C TYR A 348 14.15 3.01 42.34
N HIS A 349 13.74 4.18 41.84
CA HIS A 349 14.67 5.28 41.53
C HIS A 349 15.52 5.71 42.72
N ASP A 350 14.97 5.83 43.96
CA ASP A 350 15.74 6.30 45.10
C ASP A 350 16.80 5.28 45.57
N ALA A 351 16.68 4.00 45.20
CA ALA A 351 17.72 3.01 45.40
C ALA A 351 18.97 3.26 44.54
N LEU A 352 18.85 4.00 43.41
CA LEU A 352 19.99 4.38 42.58
C LEU A 352 20.83 5.53 43.20
N ARG A 353 20.23 6.34 44.07
CA ARG A 353 20.94 7.39 44.81
C ARG A 353 21.68 6.90 46.03
N ALA A 354 21.36 5.69 46.51
CA ALA A 354 21.94 5.12 47.70
C ALA A 354 23.08 4.13 47.41
N ALA A 355 23.32 3.79 46.12
CA ALA A 355 24.39 2.93 45.65
C ALA A 355 25.52 3.76 44.96
#